data_55cfe12b24517ba521802e93e95e74b0
#
_entry.id   55cfe12b24517ba521802e93e95e74b0
#
_cell.length_a   1.000
_cell.length_b   1.000
_cell.length_c   1.000
_cell.angle_alpha   90.00
_cell.angle_beta   90.00
_cell.angle_gamma   90.00
#
_symmetry.space_group_name_H-M   'P 1'
#
loop_
_entity.id
_entity.type
_entity.pdbx_description
1 polymer ?
#
loop_
_entity_poly.entity_id
_entity_poly.type
_entity_poly.pdbx_seq_one_letter_code
_entity_poly.pdbx_strand_id
1 'polypeptide(L)'
;MSAAGHGLTLDAVRAGYGDTVVLEGVSLALAAAGTLAVLGRNGVGKTTLLATIMGQTTMRGGSIKLNGREVSALPTYRRVRLGIGFVPQEREIFRSLTVEENLDVASRPGRWNHERVYDFFPSLSERRRNHGNQLSGGEQQMLAIGRALMGNPSLLLMDEPLEGLAPVIVEAVLRGLDRLKREDDLA
;
A
#
# COMPACT_ATOMS: atom_id res chain seq x y z
N MET A 1 -21.99 -5.81 22.49
CA MET A 1 -21.09 -6.32 21.44
C MET A 1 -20.71 -5.11 20.61
N SER A 2 -19.49 -4.58 20.82
CA SER A 2 -18.97 -3.44 20.06
C SER A 2 -18.81 -3.89 18.61
N ALA A 3 -19.43 -3.18 17.66
CA ALA A 3 -19.21 -3.40 16.24
C ALA A 3 -17.72 -3.12 15.97
N ALA A 4 -16.94 -4.16 15.76
CA ALA A 4 -15.58 -4.02 15.27
C ALA A 4 -15.67 -3.24 13.95
N GLY A 5 -15.19 -1.99 13.94
CA GLY A 5 -15.28 -1.12 12.78
C GLY A 5 -14.55 -1.78 11.61
N HIS A 6 -15.20 -1.88 10.47
CA HIS A 6 -14.55 -2.35 9.24
C HIS A 6 -13.57 -1.31 8.77
N GLY A 7 -12.28 -1.68 8.60
CA GLY A 7 -11.27 -0.81 8.01
C GLY A 7 -11.53 -0.57 6.53
N LEU A 8 -11.86 -1.65 5.77
CA LEU A 8 -12.21 -1.58 4.35
C LEU A 8 -13.41 -2.49 4.07
N THR A 9 -14.38 -2.00 3.29
CA THR A 9 -15.50 -2.82 2.81
C THR A 9 -15.72 -2.55 1.33
N LEU A 10 -15.81 -3.61 0.55
CA LEU A 10 -16.27 -3.61 -0.84
C LEU A 10 -17.60 -4.36 -0.89
N ASP A 11 -18.58 -3.81 -1.59
CA ASP A 11 -19.89 -4.44 -1.80
C ASP A 11 -20.21 -4.47 -3.29
N ALA A 12 -20.30 -5.68 -3.86
CA ALA A 12 -20.63 -5.96 -5.26
C ALA A 12 -19.88 -5.07 -6.27
N VAL A 13 -18.58 -4.80 -6.03
CA VAL A 13 -17.77 -3.89 -6.85
C VAL A 13 -17.58 -4.44 -8.24
N ARG A 14 -17.98 -3.63 -9.24
CA ARG A 14 -17.78 -3.88 -10.66
C ARG A 14 -16.92 -2.76 -11.24
N ALA A 15 -15.75 -3.08 -11.78
CA ALA A 15 -14.77 -2.08 -12.22
C ALA A 15 -13.81 -2.61 -13.29
N GLY A 16 -13.11 -1.68 -13.97
CA GLY A 16 -12.13 -2.02 -14.99
C GLY A 16 -11.53 -0.80 -15.66
N TYR A 17 -11.09 -0.97 -16.92
CA TYR A 17 -10.40 0.08 -17.69
C TYR A 17 -11.14 0.36 -19.00
N GLY A 18 -11.42 1.61 -19.29
CA GLY A 18 -12.22 1.98 -20.46
C GLY A 18 -13.52 1.19 -20.47
N ASP A 19 -13.79 0.43 -21.53
CA ASP A 19 -14.98 -0.42 -21.66
C ASP A 19 -14.81 -1.84 -21.12
N THR A 20 -13.58 -2.24 -20.78
CA THR A 20 -13.29 -3.58 -20.27
C THR A 20 -13.59 -3.66 -18.77
N VAL A 21 -14.48 -4.59 -18.40
CA VAL A 21 -14.74 -4.95 -17.01
C VAL A 21 -13.78 -6.07 -16.61
N VAL A 22 -13.10 -5.91 -15.49
CA VAL A 22 -12.15 -6.89 -14.93
C VAL A 22 -12.67 -7.45 -13.60
N LEU A 23 -13.30 -6.61 -12.81
CA LEU A 23 -13.93 -7.02 -11.54
C LEU A 23 -15.44 -7.14 -11.72
N GLU A 24 -15.98 -8.31 -11.45
CA GLU A 24 -17.39 -8.65 -11.64
C GLU A 24 -18.05 -8.95 -10.29
N GLY A 25 -18.48 -7.91 -9.56
CA GLY A 25 -19.25 -8.07 -8.32
C GLY A 25 -18.41 -8.50 -7.10
N VAL A 26 -17.22 -7.97 -6.94
CA VAL A 26 -16.32 -8.32 -5.84
C VAL A 26 -16.84 -7.74 -4.52
N SER A 27 -17.00 -8.61 -3.52
CA SER A 27 -17.36 -8.22 -2.16
C SER A 27 -16.33 -8.75 -1.18
N LEU A 28 -15.85 -7.89 -0.27
CA LEU A 28 -14.95 -8.25 0.82
C LEU A 28 -15.09 -7.29 1.99
N ALA A 29 -14.71 -7.73 3.17
CA ALA A 29 -14.60 -6.89 4.35
C ALA A 29 -13.28 -7.19 5.07
N LEU A 30 -12.55 -6.13 5.40
CA LEU A 30 -11.32 -6.17 6.19
C LEU A 30 -11.57 -5.36 7.47
N ALA A 31 -11.36 -5.98 8.63
CA ALA A 31 -11.46 -5.29 9.91
C ALA A 31 -10.35 -4.22 10.03
N ALA A 32 -10.57 -3.21 10.86
CA ALA A 32 -9.50 -2.30 11.27
C ALA A 32 -8.35 -3.10 11.90
N ALA A 33 -7.11 -2.73 11.61
CA ALA A 33 -5.90 -3.47 11.99
C ALA A 33 -5.87 -4.95 11.51
N GLY A 34 -6.69 -5.29 10.52
CA GLY A 34 -6.72 -6.63 9.91
C GLY A 34 -5.69 -6.78 8.79
N THR A 35 -5.43 -8.02 8.39
CA THR A 35 -4.58 -8.32 7.22
C THR A 35 -5.34 -9.24 6.28
N LEU A 36 -5.31 -8.94 4.99
CA LEU A 36 -5.93 -9.74 3.94
C LEU A 36 -4.91 -10.04 2.83
N ALA A 37 -4.69 -11.30 2.53
CA ALA A 37 -3.91 -11.71 1.38
C ALA A 37 -4.84 -12.04 0.20
N VAL A 38 -4.62 -11.37 -0.93
CA VAL A 38 -5.33 -11.64 -2.18
C VAL A 38 -4.48 -12.59 -3.03
N LEU A 39 -4.94 -13.82 -3.17
CA LEU A 39 -4.23 -14.88 -3.90
C LEU A 39 -4.93 -15.18 -5.23
N GLY A 40 -4.15 -15.54 -6.23
CA GLY A 40 -4.67 -15.91 -7.55
C GLY A 40 -3.58 -15.90 -8.62
N ARG A 41 -3.88 -16.50 -9.77
CA ARG A 41 -2.98 -16.52 -10.94
C ARG A 41 -2.75 -15.09 -11.48
N ASN A 42 -1.68 -14.92 -12.27
CA ASN A 42 -1.46 -13.65 -12.96
C ASN A 42 -2.61 -13.38 -13.95
N GLY A 43 -3.02 -12.10 -14.06
CA GLY A 43 -4.10 -11.68 -14.94
C GLY A 43 -5.53 -11.85 -14.38
N VAL A 44 -5.73 -12.38 -13.17
CA VAL A 44 -7.09 -12.58 -12.61
C VAL A 44 -7.68 -11.29 -11.96
N GLY A 45 -6.97 -10.17 -11.99
CA GLY A 45 -7.50 -8.89 -11.51
C GLY A 45 -7.00 -8.44 -10.13
N LYS A 46 -5.94 -9.07 -9.55
CA LYS A 46 -5.37 -8.64 -8.24
C LYS A 46 -4.96 -7.16 -8.24
N THR A 47 -4.10 -6.77 -9.17
CA THR A 47 -3.68 -5.37 -9.38
C THR A 47 -4.87 -4.45 -9.65
N THR A 48 -5.85 -4.91 -10.46
CA THR A 48 -7.06 -4.15 -10.75
C THR A 48 -7.89 -3.92 -9.49
N LEU A 49 -7.95 -4.88 -8.56
CA LEU A 49 -8.63 -4.71 -7.29
C LEU A 49 -7.97 -3.59 -6.45
N LEU A 50 -6.65 -3.63 -6.30
CA LEU A 50 -5.91 -2.61 -5.58
C LEU A 50 -6.03 -1.23 -6.25
N ALA A 51 -5.88 -1.17 -7.59
CA ALA A 51 -6.08 0.04 -8.37
C ALA A 51 -7.52 0.60 -8.24
N THR A 52 -8.53 -0.28 -8.11
CA THR A 52 -9.93 0.14 -7.89
C THR A 52 -10.09 0.74 -6.51
N ILE A 53 -9.51 0.15 -5.47
CA ILE A 53 -9.51 0.72 -4.11
C ILE A 53 -8.78 2.07 -4.09
N MET A 54 -7.73 2.23 -4.88
CA MET A 54 -7.02 3.51 -5.06
C MET A 54 -7.79 4.55 -5.88
N GLY A 55 -8.84 4.15 -6.63
CA GLY A 55 -9.59 5.05 -7.51
C GLY A 55 -8.89 5.35 -8.83
N GLN A 56 -8.12 4.39 -9.33
CA GLN A 56 -7.37 4.46 -10.60
C GLN A 56 -8.08 3.71 -11.74
N THR A 57 -9.24 3.11 -11.47
CA THR A 57 -10.08 2.42 -12.46
C THR A 57 -11.44 3.09 -12.60
N THR A 58 -12.19 2.69 -13.62
CA THR A 58 -13.59 3.11 -13.80
C THR A 58 -14.50 2.16 -13.02
N MET A 59 -15.13 2.64 -11.95
CA MET A 59 -16.20 1.90 -11.27
C MET A 59 -17.48 1.95 -12.08
N ARG A 60 -18.14 0.79 -12.24
CA ARG A 60 -19.39 0.59 -12.96
C ARG A 60 -20.54 0.13 -12.06
N GLY A 61 -20.25 -0.18 -10.80
CA GLY A 61 -21.25 -0.59 -9.81
C GLY A 61 -20.62 -0.98 -8.49
N GLY A 62 -21.45 -1.16 -7.48
CA GLY A 62 -21.04 -1.47 -6.13
C GLY A 62 -20.56 -0.26 -5.32
N SER A 63 -20.03 -0.51 -4.15
CA SER A 63 -19.54 0.53 -3.25
C SER A 63 -18.23 0.14 -2.56
N ILE A 64 -17.42 1.16 -2.21
CA ILE A 64 -16.18 1.00 -1.44
C ILE A 64 -16.23 1.96 -0.26
N LYS A 65 -16.05 1.41 0.95
CA LYS A 65 -16.02 2.20 2.19
C LYS A 65 -14.71 2.01 2.92
N LEU A 66 -14.11 3.11 3.35
CA LEU A 66 -12.94 3.13 4.24
C LEU A 66 -13.37 3.68 5.60
N ASN A 67 -13.19 2.89 6.66
CA ASN A 67 -13.62 3.24 8.01
C ASN A 67 -15.09 3.70 8.07
N GLY A 68 -15.97 3.01 7.31
CA GLY A 68 -17.40 3.33 7.18
C GLY A 68 -17.73 4.50 6.24
N ARG A 69 -16.73 5.25 5.77
CA ARG A 69 -16.92 6.37 4.85
C ARG A 69 -16.90 5.90 3.40
N GLU A 70 -17.91 6.29 2.63
CA GLU A 70 -17.99 6.01 1.19
C GLU A 70 -16.88 6.74 0.42
N VAL A 71 -16.11 5.99 -0.39
CA VAL A 71 -14.97 6.52 -1.16
C VAL A 71 -15.04 6.21 -2.65
N SER A 72 -16.05 5.50 -3.13
CA SER A 72 -16.17 5.02 -4.52
C SER A 72 -16.00 6.11 -5.56
N ALA A 73 -16.61 7.28 -5.34
CA ALA A 73 -16.55 8.41 -6.26
C ALA A 73 -15.38 9.37 -6.01
N LEU A 74 -14.54 9.10 -5.00
CA LEU A 74 -13.43 9.98 -4.66
C LEU A 74 -12.22 9.71 -5.57
N PRO A 75 -11.55 10.76 -6.07
CA PRO A 75 -10.30 10.61 -6.80
C PRO A 75 -9.18 10.14 -5.88
N THR A 76 -8.14 9.52 -6.47
CA THR A 76 -6.99 8.92 -5.77
C THR A 76 -6.40 9.82 -4.67
N TYR A 77 -6.13 11.10 -4.96
CA TYR A 77 -5.52 12.01 -3.98
C TYR A 77 -6.39 12.23 -2.73
N ARG A 78 -7.72 12.17 -2.86
CA ARG A 78 -8.63 12.26 -1.71
C ARG A 78 -8.62 10.97 -0.89
N ARG A 79 -8.55 9.80 -1.54
CA ARG A 79 -8.45 8.50 -0.86
C ARG A 79 -7.13 8.41 -0.08
N VAL A 80 -6.02 8.85 -0.67
CA VAL A 80 -4.71 8.94 0.02
C VAL A 80 -4.80 9.88 1.24
N ARG A 81 -5.50 11.00 1.14
CA ARG A 81 -5.71 11.92 2.28
C ARG A 81 -6.60 11.32 3.38
N LEU A 82 -7.41 10.33 3.07
CA LEU A 82 -8.22 9.58 4.04
C LEU A 82 -7.45 8.43 4.69
N GLY A 83 -6.17 8.25 4.34
CA GLY A 83 -5.31 7.28 4.98
C GLY A 83 -5.09 5.99 4.19
N ILE A 84 -5.23 5.98 2.86
CA ILE A 84 -4.80 4.84 2.05
C ILE A 84 -3.36 5.06 1.58
N GLY A 85 -2.45 4.15 1.96
CA GLY A 85 -1.11 4.03 1.40
C GLY A 85 -1.08 2.95 0.31
N PHE A 86 -0.21 3.10 -0.69
CA PHE A 86 -0.08 2.14 -1.78
C PHE A 86 1.37 1.91 -2.17
N VAL A 87 1.75 0.65 -2.29
CA VAL A 87 3.03 0.19 -2.81
C VAL A 87 2.75 -0.57 -4.11
N PRO A 88 3.00 0.03 -5.28
CA PRO A 88 2.80 -0.63 -6.57
C PRO A 88 3.88 -1.68 -6.83
N GLN A 89 3.60 -2.63 -7.72
CA GLN A 89 4.51 -3.70 -8.16
C GLN A 89 5.85 -3.13 -8.67
N GLU A 90 5.80 -2.05 -9.46
CA GLU A 90 6.99 -1.40 -10.05
C GLU A 90 7.76 -0.49 -9.07
N ARG A 91 7.40 -0.51 -7.76
CA ARG A 91 8.02 0.29 -6.67
C ARG A 91 7.87 1.80 -6.84
N GLU A 92 7.96 2.33 -8.06
CA GLU A 92 7.79 3.74 -8.45
C GLU A 92 8.56 4.74 -7.56
N ILE A 93 9.81 4.41 -7.20
CA ILE A 93 10.67 5.32 -6.46
C ILE A 93 11.18 6.45 -7.35
N PHE A 94 11.46 7.60 -6.77
CA PHE A 94 12.11 8.71 -7.47
C PHE A 94 13.62 8.45 -7.58
N ARG A 95 14.07 7.99 -8.73
CA ARG A 95 15.45 7.53 -8.95
C ARG A 95 16.51 8.63 -8.79
N SER A 96 16.14 9.88 -9.06
CA SER A 96 17.00 11.06 -8.94
C SER A 96 17.04 11.68 -7.55
N LEU A 97 16.11 11.31 -6.68
CA LEU A 97 16.08 11.75 -5.29
C LEU A 97 16.86 10.78 -4.42
N THR A 98 17.42 11.27 -3.32
CA THR A 98 18.01 10.46 -2.25
C THR A 98 16.93 9.64 -1.53
N VAL A 99 17.35 8.66 -0.72
CA VAL A 99 16.43 7.92 0.16
C VAL A 99 15.64 8.87 1.04
N GLU A 100 16.33 9.82 1.69
CA GLU A 100 15.71 10.80 2.60
C GLU A 100 14.68 11.66 1.86
N GLU A 101 15.02 12.22 0.71
CA GLU A 101 14.11 13.01 -0.12
C GLU A 101 12.92 12.19 -0.65
N ASN A 102 13.10 10.91 -1.00
CA ASN A 102 12.01 10.01 -1.38
C ASN A 102 11.01 9.84 -0.23
N LEU A 103 11.47 9.72 1.01
CA LEU A 103 10.62 9.64 2.19
C LEU A 103 9.89 10.97 2.45
N ASP A 104 10.57 12.11 2.29
CA ASP A 104 10.01 13.44 2.50
C ASP A 104 8.83 13.75 1.59
N VAL A 105 8.88 13.31 0.33
CA VAL A 105 7.78 13.56 -0.66
C VAL A 105 6.42 13.10 -0.14
N ALA A 106 6.37 12.02 0.64
CA ALA A 106 5.12 11.47 1.16
C ALA A 106 4.87 11.84 2.63
N SER A 107 5.80 12.53 3.27
CA SER A 107 5.77 12.79 4.71
C SER A 107 4.53 13.56 5.14
N ARG A 108 3.89 13.07 6.19
CA ARG A 108 2.76 13.71 6.88
C ARG A 108 2.95 13.62 8.39
N PRO A 109 2.43 14.58 9.17
CA PRO A 109 2.42 14.49 10.62
C PRO A 109 1.76 13.19 11.09
N GLY A 110 2.42 12.46 12.01
CA GLY A 110 1.89 11.23 12.58
C GLY A 110 2.95 10.36 13.20
N ARG A 111 2.62 9.10 13.44
CA ARG A 111 3.48 8.10 14.07
C ARG A 111 4.69 7.72 13.22
N TRP A 112 4.51 7.70 11.88
CA TRP A 112 5.58 7.38 10.94
C TRP A 112 6.39 8.62 10.60
N ASN A 113 7.68 8.54 10.84
CA ASN A 113 8.70 9.53 10.55
C ASN A 113 9.97 8.81 10.08
N HIS A 114 11.02 9.54 9.71
CA HIS A 114 12.30 8.98 9.25
C HIS A 114 12.90 7.99 10.26
N GLU A 115 12.95 8.37 11.53
CA GLU A 115 13.55 7.55 12.58
C GLU A 115 12.86 6.18 12.63
N ARG A 116 11.52 6.15 12.61
CA ARG A 116 10.77 4.91 12.64
C ARG A 116 10.93 4.09 11.37
N VAL A 117 10.97 4.71 10.18
CA VAL A 117 11.24 4.00 8.91
C VAL A 117 12.64 3.39 8.94
N TYR A 118 13.65 4.09 9.43
CA TYR A 118 15.01 3.58 9.54
C TYR A 118 15.16 2.48 10.60
N ASP A 119 14.38 2.52 11.67
CA ASP A 119 14.30 1.44 12.66
C ASP A 119 13.67 0.16 12.07
N PHE A 120 12.68 0.32 11.18
CA PHE A 120 12.07 -0.81 10.44
C PHE A 120 12.97 -1.36 9.32
N PHE A 121 13.70 -0.47 8.65
CA PHE A 121 14.56 -0.79 7.51
C PHE A 121 15.97 -0.17 7.70
N PRO A 122 16.83 -0.75 8.56
CA PRO A 122 18.15 -0.18 8.90
C PRO A 122 19.05 0.08 7.69
N SER A 123 18.96 -0.75 6.64
CA SER A 123 19.71 -0.55 5.39
C SER A 123 19.40 0.79 4.70
N LEU A 124 18.19 1.32 4.86
CA LEU A 124 17.83 2.64 4.34
C LEU A 124 18.53 3.76 5.09
N SER A 125 18.74 3.61 6.41
CA SER A 125 19.50 4.57 7.22
C SER A 125 20.94 4.69 6.75
N GLU A 126 21.60 3.54 6.49
CA GLU A 126 22.97 3.50 5.96
C GLU A 126 23.08 4.15 4.58
N ARG A 127 22.00 4.11 3.80
CA ARG A 127 21.90 4.61 2.43
C ARG A 127 21.15 5.94 2.31
N ARG A 128 20.85 6.63 3.41
CA ARG A 128 19.95 7.81 3.42
C ARG A 128 20.32 8.90 2.40
N ARG A 129 21.62 9.05 2.08
CA ARG A 129 22.14 10.03 1.13
C ARG A 129 22.34 9.46 -0.29
N ASN A 130 22.16 8.15 -0.50
CA ASN A 130 22.24 7.56 -1.82
C ASN A 130 20.98 7.90 -2.62
N HIS A 131 21.15 8.12 -3.91
CA HIS A 131 20.03 8.29 -4.83
C HIS A 131 19.31 6.95 -5.08
N GLY A 132 18.02 7.00 -5.44
CA GLY A 132 17.20 5.82 -5.69
C GLY A 132 17.78 4.88 -6.78
N ASN A 133 18.49 5.43 -7.79
CA ASN A 133 19.15 4.64 -8.83
C ASN A 133 20.42 3.91 -8.36
N GLN A 134 20.92 4.21 -7.16
CA GLN A 134 22.09 3.57 -6.54
C GLN A 134 21.68 2.42 -5.59
N LEU A 135 20.39 2.19 -5.41
CA LEU A 135 19.85 1.17 -4.53
C LEU A 135 19.68 -0.16 -5.27
N SER A 136 19.91 -1.25 -4.55
CA SER A 136 19.52 -2.60 -4.99
C SER A 136 18.00 -2.72 -5.11
N GLY A 137 17.50 -3.73 -5.85
CA GLY A 137 16.06 -3.95 -5.96
C GLY A 137 15.35 -4.13 -4.62
N GLY A 138 16.01 -4.76 -3.63
CA GLY A 138 15.47 -4.92 -2.29
C GLY A 138 15.42 -3.62 -1.49
N GLU A 139 16.47 -2.79 -1.57
CA GLU A 139 16.49 -1.47 -0.93
C GLU A 139 15.43 -0.55 -1.56
N GLN A 140 15.22 -0.63 -2.89
CA GLN A 140 14.15 0.10 -3.57
C GLN A 140 12.77 -0.34 -3.09
N GLN A 141 12.56 -1.63 -2.84
CA GLN A 141 11.31 -2.16 -2.29
C GLN A 141 11.07 -1.65 -0.87
N MET A 142 12.09 -1.73 -0.01
CA MET A 142 12.01 -1.19 1.35
C MET A 142 11.74 0.31 1.35
N LEU A 143 12.36 1.06 0.42
CA LEU A 143 12.11 2.49 0.24
C LEU A 143 10.67 2.78 -0.21
N ALA A 144 10.11 2.00 -1.14
CA ALA A 144 8.73 2.15 -1.58
C ALA A 144 7.74 1.92 -0.44
N ILE A 145 7.97 0.88 0.38
CA ILE A 145 7.17 0.62 1.59
C ILE A 145 7.35 1.75 2.61
N GLY A 146 8.58 2.14 2.92
CA GLY A 146 8.88 3.24 3.84
C GLY A 146 8.19 4.54 3.41
N ARG A 147 8.26 4.89 2.13
CA ARG A 147 7.58 6.06 1.58
C ARG A 147 6.06 6.00 1.74
N ALA A 148 5.44 4.84 1.52
CA ALA A 148 4.01 4.68 1.74
C ALA A 148 3.63 4.85 3.22
N LEU A 149 4.46 4.35 4.15
CA LEU A 149 4.30 4.51 5.59
C LEU A 149 4.45 5.96 6.05
N MET A 150 5.36 6.75 5.45
CA MET A 150 5.51 8.19 5.76
C MET A 150 4.24 9.01 5.53
N GLY A 151 3.30 8.51 4.72
CA GLY A 151 1.95 9.06 4.58
C GLY A 151 1.05 8.86 5.78
N ASN A 152 1.49 8.13 6.81
CA ASN A 152 0.74 7.76 8.00
C ASN A 152 -0.63 7.11 7.65
N PRO A 153 -0.65 6.04 6.84
CA PRO A 153 -1.88 5.41 6.39
C PRO A 153 -2.58 4.64 7.51
N SER A 154 -3.90 4.49 7.41
CA SER A 154 -4.69 3.53 8.19
C SER A 154 -4.96 2.22 7.43
N LEU A 155 -4.74 2.22 6.12
CA LEU A 155 -4.80 1.07 5.23
C LEU A 155 -3.59 1.09 4.29
N LEU A 156 -2.81 0.02 4.27
CA LEU A 156 -1.68 -0.14 3.36
C LEU A 156 -2.00 -1.22 2.33
N LEU A 157 -2.01 -0.83 1.07
CA LEU A 157 -2.17 -1.73 -0.07
C LEU A 157 -0.80 -2.03 -0.66
N MET A 158 -0.51 -3.29 -0.95
CA MET A 158 0.75 -3.71 -1.57
C MET A 158 0.47 -4.67 -2.72
N ASP A 159 0.99 -4.36 -3.90
CA ASP A 159 0.87 -5.19 -5.09
C ASP A 159 2.18 -5.96 -5.30
N GLU A 160 2.12 -7.27 -5.16
CA GLU A 160 3.24 -8.22 -5.33
C GLU A 160 4.56 -7.77 -4.66
N PRO A 161 4.55 -7.40 -3.36
CA PRO A 161 5.67 -6.71 -2.70
C PRO A 161 6.95 -7.53 -2.58
N LEU A 162 6.93 -8.83 -2.89
CA LEU A 162 8.05 -9.75 -2.79
C LEU A 162 8.57 -10.21 -4.16
N GLU A 163 7.92 -9.80 -5.26
CA GLU A 163 8.28 -10.24 -6.59
C GLU A 163 9.68 -9.77 -7.01
N GLY A 164 10.45 -10.69 -7.60
CA GLY A 164 11.79 -10.39 -8.14
C GLY A 164 12.84 -10.07 -7.07
N LEU A 165 12.59 -10.37 -5.80
CA LEU A 165 13.54 -10.16 -4.71
C LEU A 165 14.35 -11.43 -4.42
N ALA A 166 15.62 -11.25 -4.05
CA ALA A 166 16.45 -12.34 -3.53
C ALA A 166 15.90 -12.87 -2.19
N PRO A 167 16.04 -14.18 -1.88
CA PRO A 167 15.45 -14.79 -0.67
C PRO A 167 15.78 -14.04 0.62
N VAL A 168 17.02 -13.62 0.80
CA VAL A 168 17.46 -12.86 2.00
C VAL A 168 16.72 -11.53 2.15
N ILE A 169 16.36 -10.88 1.04
CA ILE A 169 15.60 -9.62 1.04
C ILE A 169 14.12 -9.90 1.33
N VAL A 170 13.56 -10.99 0.75
CA VAL A 170 12.20 -11.42 1.06
C VAL A 170 12.03 -11.59 2.57
N GLU A 171 12.97 -12.26 3.24
CA GLU A 171 12.95 -12.40 4.71
C GLU A 171 13.01 -11.06 5.44
N ALA A 172 13.83 -10.12 4.97
CA ALA A 172 13.92 -8.79 5.59
C ALA A 172 12.60 -8.01 5.46
N VAL A 173 11.98 -8.03 4.27
CA VAL A 173 10.67 -7.40 4.03
C VAL A 173 9.59 -8.07 4.88
N LEU A 174 9.53 -9.41 4.91
CA LEU A 174 8.56 -10.14 5.71
C LEU A 174 8.70 -9.84 7.21
N ARG A 175 9.91 -9.76 7.76
CA ARG A 175 10.14 -9.34 9.15
C ARG A 175 9.60 -7.94 9.41
N GLY A 176 9.81 -6.99 8.48
CA GLY A 176 9.24 -5.65 8.57
C GLY A 176 7.71 -5.68 8.58
N LEU A 177 7.08 -6.44 7.69
CA LEU A 177 5.62 -6.57 7.60
C LEU A 177 5.02 -7.26 8.85
N ASP A 178 5.67 -8.30 9.35
CA ASP A 178 5.27 -8.97 10.61
C ASP A 178 5.33 -8.01 11.80
N ARG A 179 6.35 -7.16 11.85
CA ARG A 179 6.50 -6.14 12.88
C ARG A 179 5.41 -5.08 12.74
N LEU A 180 5.12 -4.61 11.52
CA LEU A 180 4.00 -3.69 11.23
C LEU A 180 2.68 -4.23 11.79
N LYS A 181 2.36 -5.48 11.49
CA LYS A 181 1.14 -6.15 11.94
C LYS A 181 1.03 -6.22 13.48
N ARG A 182 2.16 -6.32 14.20
CA ARG A 182 2.15 -6.43 15.68
C ARG A 182 2.13 -5.09 16.39
N GLU A 183 2.75 -4.08 15.82
CA GLU A 183 3.02 -2.81 16.49
C GLU A 183 2.09 -1.67 16.05
N ASP A 184 1.40 -1.81 14.94
CA ASP A 184 0.55 -0.77 14.37
C ASP A 184 -0.91 -1.22 14.19
N ASP A 185 -1.83 -0.28 14.41
CA ASP A 185 -3.25 -0.42 14.10
C ASP A 185 -3.52 -0.25 12.59
N LEU A 186 -2.58 -0.69 11.76
CA LEU A 186 -2.61 -0.60 10.31
C LEU A 186 -3.32 -1.82 9.71
N ALA A 187 -4.26 -1.58 8.80
CA ALA A 187 -4.91 -2.61 8.00
C ALA A 187 -4.31 -2.72 6.61
#